data_07fc8567f6ff222a87841d5f498981be
#
_entry.id   07fc8567f6ff222a87841d5f498981be
#
_cell.length_a   1.000
_cell.length_b   1.000
_cell.length_c   1.000
_cell.angle_alpha   90.00
_cell.angle_beta   90.00
_cell.angle_gamma   90.00
#
_symmetry.space_group_name_H-M   'P 1'
#
loop_
_entity.id
_entity.type
_entity.pdbx_description
1 polymer ?
#
loop_
_entity_poly.entity_id
_entity_poly.type
_entity_poly.pdbx_seq_one_letter_code
_entity_poly.pdbx_strand_id
1 'polypeptide(L)'
;RAQTRFVGVLEVQKYFAFLVMDSKFLANDIFIPTDELNGAGNGDKVLVEIVEWPEKANNPVGKVIDVLGKPGDNTTEMHAILAQYGLPYRYPGDVEKAAELIPEKIDEKEIALREDFRDVFTITIDPKDAKDFDDALSLRKISPTLWEVGVHIADVTHYVRQGDVIDKEAENRATSIYLVDRTIPMLPERLSNGLCSLRPKEDKLCFSVIFELNEYAEIKKSRIVRTVINSDSRLTYEEAQTVIETGKGDFSSEILVMNSLAQKLREKRFANGAINFERYEVKFNLDEKGKPLGVYFKESKEANHLIEEFMLLANRTVAEFIGKVPKGKHAKAFVYRIHDIPDSEKLDTLNAFILRFGHKIKTEGNKVEVAKSINSLLDKVQGRPEENLVETIAIRTMSKAVYSTKNVGHYGLAFDYYTHFTSPIRRYPDMMVHRLLERYLDGGRSVDQTELEMECKHSSDMEQVAANAERDSIKYKQVEFMADKIGKVYDGVVSGITEWGIYVEINENKCEGMIPIRELDDDFYELDEKNYRLVGRRTKREYRLGQPVSIQVAKANLERKQLDFVLA
;
A
#
# COMPACT_ATOMS: atom_id res chain seq x y z
N ARG A 1 2.53 5.70 -23.23
CA ARG A 1 1.34 5.87 -24.11
C ARG A 1 0.63 7.14 -23.67
N ALA A 2 0.15 7.97 -24.63
CA ALA A 2 -0.67 9.13 -24.29
C ALA A 2 -1.98 8.63 -23.63
N GLN A 3 -2.45 9.34 -22.59
CA GLN A 3 -3.74 9.05 -21.96
C GLN A 3 -4.85 9.29 -22.98
N THR A 4 -5.68 8.30 -23.20
CA THR A 4 -6.82 8.36 -24.14
C THR A 4 -8.17 8.34 -23.45
N ARG A 5 -8.21 8.07 -22.13
CA ARG A 5 -9.43 7.97 -21.33
C ARG A 5 -9.51 9.08 -20.30
N PHE A 6 -10.67 9.69 -20.19
CA PHE A 6 -10.91 10.85 -19.33
C PHE A 6 -12.24 10.72 -18.60
N VAL A 7 -12.26 11.21 -17.37
CA VAL A 7 -13.47 11.30 -16.53
C VAL A 7 -13.93 12.75 -16.46
N GLY A 8 -15.22 12.95 -16.46
CA GLY A 8 -15.83 14.26 -16.32
C GLY A 8 -17.35 14.18 -16.30
N VAL A 9 -17.99 15.34 -16.32
CA VAL A 9 -19.43 15.49 -16.32
C VAL A 9 -19.90 15.85 -17.73
N LEU A 10 -20.99 15.22 -18.19
CA LEU A 10 -21.58 15.48 -19.50
C LEU A 10 -22.45 16.74 -19.47
N GLU A 11 -22.16 17.66 -20.40
CA GLU A 11 -23.07 18.75 -20.78
C GLU A 11 -23.71 18.40 -22.12
N VAL A 12 -24.95 17.91 -22.09
CA VAL A 12 -25.68 17.46 -23.28
C VAL A 12 -26.45 18.62 -23.89
N GLN A 13 -26.19 18.89 -25.19
CA GLN A 13 -26.91 19.82 -26.04
C GLN A 13 -27.87 19.06 -26.96
N LYS A 14 -28.63 19.78 -27.78
CA LYS A 14 -29.62 19.18 -28.68
C LYS A 14 -29.05 18.16 -29.68
N TYR A 15 -27.83 18.35 -30.16
CA TYR A 15 -27.21 17.55 -31.23
C TYR A 15 -25.83 17.01 -30.89
N PHE A 16 -25.29 17.33 -29.73
CA PHE A 16 -23.97 16.90 -29.28
C PHE A 16 -23.85 17.04 -27.77
N ALA A 17 -22.77 16.56 -27.22
CA ALA A 17 -22.40 16.79 -25.83
C ALA A 17 -20.92 17.19 -25.71
N PHE A 18 -20.57 17.81 -24.59
CA PHE A 18 -19.19 17.99 -24.16
C PHE A 18 -18.94 17.24 -22.86
N LEU A 19 -17.76 16.65 -22.74
CA LEU A 19 -17.23 16.22 -21.47
C LEU A 19 -16.47 17.39 -20.84
N VAL A 20 -17.04 17.91 -19.74
CA VAL A 20 -16.35 18.86 -18.86
C VAL A 20 -15.51 18.07 -17.87
N MET A 21 -14.20 18.14 -18.00
CA MET A 21 -13.27 17.32 -17.23
C MET A 21 -13.08 17.86 -15.81
N ASP A 22 -12.95 16.96 -14.82
CA ASP A 22 -12.64 17.29 -13.42
C ASP A 22 -11.25 17.94 -13.29
N SER A 23 -10.35 17.61 -14.20
CA SER A 23 -8.96 18.11 -14.22
C SER A 23 -8.61 18.71 -15.59
N LYS A 24 -7.84 19.80 -15.61
CA LYS A 24 -7.39 20.46 -16.83
C LYS A 24 -6.19 19.75 -17.48
N PHE A 25 -6.29 18.45 -17.78
CA PHE A 25 -5.28 17.73 -18.54
C PHE A 25 -5.26 18.13 -20.02
N LEU A 26 -6.41 18.53 -20.55
CA LEU A 26 -6.55 19.07 -21.89
C LEU A 26 -6.95 20.53 -21.82
N ALA A 27 -6.51 21.31 -22.81
CA ALA A 27 -6.87 22.73 -22.90
C ALA A 27 -8.36 22.93 -23.26
N ASN A 28 -8.98 21.93 -23.90
CA ASN A 28 -10.35 21.98 -24.42
C ASN A 28 -11.14 20.76 -23.99
N ASP A 29 -12.45 20.93 -23.84
CA ASP A 29 -13.41 19.86 -23.54
C ASP A 29 -13.48 18.84 -24.68
N ILE A 30 -13.89 17.61 -24.38
CA ILE A 30 -14.01 16.55 -25.37
C ILE A 30 -15.41 16.60 -25.99
N PHE A 31 -15.49 16.74 -27.30
CA PHE A 31 -16.73 16.70 -28.06
C PHE A 31 -17.24 15.25 -28.19
N ILE A 32 -18.54 15.02 -27.93
CA ILE A 32 -19.16 13.69 -28.00
C ILE A 32 -20.38 13.77 -28.91
N PRO A 33 -20.40 13.01 -30.02
CA PRO A 33 -21.59 12.86 -30.87
C PRO A 33 -22.76 12.24 -30.08
N THR A 34 -23.99 12.60 -30.43
CA THR A 34 -25.18 12.09 -29.72
C THR A 34 -25.35 10.58 -29.77
N ASP A 35 -24.89 9.95 -30.85
CA ASP A 35 -24.90 8.49 -31.04
C ASP A 35 -23.82 7.76 -30.23
N GLU A 36 -22.83 8.48 -29.71
CA GLU A 36 -21.72 7.96 -28.87
C GLU A 36 -21.94 8.19 -27.37
N LEU A 37 -23.13 8.60 -26.92
CA LEU A 37 -23.45 8.87 -25.52
C LEU A 37 -23.62 7.59 -24.66
N ASN A 38 -23.77 6.44 -25.27
CA ASN A 38 -23.93 5.14 -24.56
C ASN A 38 -25.00 5.17 -23.43
N GLY A 39 -26.13 5.87 -23.68
CA GLY A 39 -27.21 6.00 -22.72
C GLY A 39 -27.03 7.03 -21.61
N ALA A 40 -25.91 7.75 -21.60
CA ALA A 40 -25.64 8.81 -20.62
C ALA A 40 -26.54 10.03 -20.83
N GLY A 41 -26.99 10.62 -19.73
CA GLY A 41 -27.79 11.84 -19.71
C GLY A 41 -26.99 13.09 -19.33
N ASN A 42 -27.66 14.24 -19.46
CA ASN A 42 -27.08 15.52 -19.02
C ASN A 42 -26.77 15.50 -17.51
N GLY A 43 -25.57 15.92 -17.15
CA GLY A 43 -25.09 15.97 -15.77
C GLY A 43 -24.63 14.62 -15.22
N ASP A 44 -24.55 13.56 -16.06
CA ASP A 44 -23.94 12.29 -15.62
C ASP A 44 -22.41 12.39 -15.62
N LYS A 45 -21.80 11.76 -14.63
CA LYS A 45 -20.36 11.55 -14.57
C LYS A 45 -20.02 10.29 -15.37
N VAL A 46 -19.11 10.41 -16.33
CA VAL A 46 -18.83 9.37 -17.31
C VAL A 46 -17.34 9.16 -17.54
N LEU A 47 -17.00 7.97 -18.04
CA LEU A 47 -15.69 7.67 -18.61
C LEU A 47 -15.78 7.78 -20.15
N VAL A 48 -14.93 8.59 -20.74
CA VAL A 48 -14.87 8.86 -22.19
C VAL A 48 -13.51 8.42 -22.72
N GLU A 49 -13.51 7.80 -23.90
CA GLU A 49 -12.31 7.50 -24.66
C GLU A 49 -12.23 8.40 -25.91
N ILE A 50 -11.09 9.06 -26.10
CA ILE A 50 -10.83 9.83 -27.32
C ILE A 50 -10.66 8.84 -28.49
N VAL A 51 -11.47 9.02 -29.52
CA VAL A 51 -11.44 8.18 -30.74
C VAL A 51 -10.74 8.89 -31.90
N GLU A 52 -10.79 10.24 -31.92
CA GLU A 52 -10.18 11.03 -32.98
C GLU A 52 -9.75 12.41 -32.46
N TRP A 53 -8.66 12.92 -32.99
CA TRP A 53 -8.25 14.31 -32.78
C TRP A 53 -8.00 14.97 -34.16
N PRO A 54 -9.04 15.59 -34.74
CA PRO A 54 -8.92 16.19 -36.07
C PRO A 54 -7.92 17.34 -36.06
N GLU A 55 -7.00 17.38 -37.04
CA GLU A 55 -5.92 18.39 -37.14
C GLU A 55 -6.42 19.85 -37.16
N LYS A 56 -7.65 20.08 -37.63
CA LYS A 56 -8.27 21.42 -37.76
C LYS A 56 -9.31 21.72 -36.67
N ALA A 57 -9.60 20.79 -35.78
CA ALA A 57 -10.56 21.00 -34.70
C ALA A 57 -9.86 21.35 -33.39
N ASN A 58 -10.45 22.28 -32.64
CA ASN A 58 -9.95 22.62 -31.30
C ASN A 58 -10.21 21.51 -30.25
N ASN A 59 -11.30 20.75 -30.45
CA ASN A 59 -11.76 19.74 -29.49
C ASN A 59 -11.50 18.34 -30.04
N PRO A 60 -10.96 17.41 -29.23
CA PRO A 60 -10.92 16.00 -29.57
C PRO A 60 -12.33 15.42 -29.58
N VAL A 61 -12.54 14.37 -30.38
CA VAL A 61 -13.81 13.63 -30.45
C VAL A 61 -13.69 12.38 -29.59
N GLY A 62 -14.64 12.15 -28.71
CA GLY A 62 -14.70 11.01 -27.80
C GLY A 62 -16.01 10.25 -27.86
N LYS A 63 -16.01 9.08 -27.26
CA LYS A 63 -17.19 8.25 -27.00
C LYS A 63 -17.30 7.89 -25.53
N VAL A 64 -18.50 7.79 -25.02
CA VAL A 64 -18.76 7.33 -23.64
C VAL A 64 -18.50 5.82 -23.56
N ILE A 65 -17.55 5.42 -22.72
CA ILE A 65 -17.23 4.01 -22.44
C ILE A 65 -18.12 3.46 -21.34
N ASP A 66 -18.30 4.24 -20.26
CA ASP A 66 -19.11 3.84 -19.10
C ASP A 66 -19.77 5.03 -18.44
N VAL A 67 -20.96 4.82 -17.87
CA VAL A 67 -21.69 5.79 -17.06
C VAL A 67 -21.44 5.47 -15.60
N LEU A 68 -20.70 6.35 -14.93
CA LEU A 68 -20.27 6.13 -13.54
C LEU A 68 -21.38 6.44 -12.53
N GLY A 69 -22.26 7.41 -12.86
CA GLY A 69 -23.38 7.82 -12.03
C GLY A 69 -23.53 9.33 -11.90
N LYS A 70 -24.16 9.80 -10.82
CA LYS A 70 -24.34 11.23 -10.55
C LYS A 70 -23.13 11.79 -9.77
N PRO A 71 -22.66 13.00 -10.12
CA PRO A 71 -21.61 13.68 -9.35
C PRO A 71 -21.99 13.85 -7.88
N GLY A 72 -21.04 13.67 -6.99
CA GLY A 72 -21.23 13.78 -5.53
C GLY A 72 -21.76 12.52 -4.87
N ASP A 73 -22.19 11.52 -5.63
CA ASP A 73 -22.50 10.20 -5.08
C ASP A 73 -21.20 9.43 -4.78
N ASN A 74 -21.08 8.91 -3.55
CA ASN A 74 -19.84 8.30 -3.08
C ASN A 74 -19.31 7.18 -4.01
N THR A 75 -20.18 6.29 -4.46
CA THR A 75 -19.79 5.21 -5.37
C THR A 75 -19.32 5.74 -6.71
N THR A 76 -20.00 6.74 -7.25
CA THR A 76 -19.62 7.42 -8.49
C THR A 76 -18.24 8.05 -8.39
N GLU A 77 -17.95 8.75 -7.29
CA GLU A 77 -16.65 9.41 -7.10
C GLU A 77 -15.51 8.41 -6.92
N MET A 78 -15.73 7.31 -6.20
CA MET A 78 -14.72 6.25 -6.06
C MET A 78 -14.44 5.56 -7.39
N HIS A 79 -15.48 5.24 -8.19
CA HIS A 79 -15.29 4.69 -9.54
C HIS A 79 -14.62 5.71 -10.48
N ALA A 80 -14.93 6.99 -10.35
CA ALA A 80 -14.28 8.05 -11.11
C ALA A 80 -12.76 8.14 -10.84
N ILE A 81 -12.36 8.04 -9.57
CA ILE A 81 -10.95 7.98 -9.19
C ILE A 81 -10.27 6.78 -9.85
N LEU A 82 -10.84 5.57 -9.74
CA LEU A 82 -10.27 4.37 -10.34
C LEU A 82 -10.16 4.50 -11.86
N ALA A 83 -11.24 4.94 -12.52
CA ALA A 83 -11.27 5.13 -13.97
C ALA A 83 -10.25 6.16 -14.46
N GLN A 84 -10.02 7.24 -13.70
CA GLN A 84 -9.01 8.26 -14.01
C GLN A 84 -7.58 7.69 -14.06
N TYR A 85 -7.30 6.69 -13.23
CA TYR A 85 -6.02 5.96 -13.21
C TYR A 85 -5.98 4.74 -14.14
N GLY A 86 -7.08 4.47 -14.88
CA GLY A 86 -7.18 3.29 -15.75
C GLY A 86 -7.28 1.98 -14.97
N LEU A 87 -7.66 2.04 -13.70
CA LEU A 87 -7.79 0.88 -12.82
C LEU A 87 -9.17 0.23 -13.00
N PRO A 88 -9.25 -1.10 -13.06
CA PRO A 88 -10.51 -1.81 -13.19
C PRO A 88 -11.28 -1.79 -11.85
N TYR A 89 -12.55 -1.46 -11.90
CA TYR A 89 -13.47 -1.43 -10.75
C TYR A 89 -14.60 -2.47 -10.84
N ARG A 90 -14.62 -3.27 -11.90
CA ARG A 90 -15.51 -4.42 -12.11
C ARG A 90 -14.72 -5.58 -12.70
N TYR A 91 -15.19 -6.80 -12.49
CA TYR A 91 -14.63 -7.97 -13.16
C TYR A 91 -15.30 -8.18 -14.51
N PRO A 92 -14.56 -8.69 -15.52
CA PRO A 92 -15.17 -9.28 -16.71
C PRO A 92 -16.05 -10.48 -16.32
N GLY A 93 -17.20 -10.63 -16.99
CA GLY A 93 -18.17 -11.68 -16.63
C GLY A 93 -17.68 -13.11 -16.85
N ASP A 94 -16.69 -13.33 -17.71
CA ASP A 94 -16.00 -14.61 -17.89
C ASP A 94 -15.09 -14.97 -16.72
N VAL A 95 -14.46 -13.98 -16.10
CA VAL A 95 -13.65 -14.14 -14.86
C VAL A 95 -14.53 -14.57 -13.69
N GLU A 96 -15.67 -13.89 -13.50
CA GLU A 96 -16.63 -14.25 -12.43
C GLU A 96 -17.19 -15.65 -12.62
N LYS A 97 -17.61 -15.99 -13.85
CA LYS A 97 -18.09 -17.34 -14.17
C LYS A 97 -17.02 -18.41 -13.95
N ALA A 98 -15.76 -18.14 -14.32
CA ALA A 98 -14.67 -19.07 -14.10
C ALA A 98 -14.43 -19.31 -12.60
N ALA A 99 -14.50 -18.26 -11.79
CA ALA A 99 -14.37 -18.37 -10.34
C ALA A 99 -15.52 -19.19 -9.71
N GLU A 100 -16.76 -19.05 -10.20
CA GLU A 100 -17.92 -19.82 -9.72
C GLU A 100 -17.80 -21.32 -10.01
N LEU A 101 -17.11 -21.70 -11.08
CA LEU A 101 -16.91 -23.10 -11.46
C LEU A 101 -15.87 -23.84 -10.61
N ILE A 102 -15.07 -23.14 -9.81
CA ILE A 102 -14.07 -23.77 -8.95
C ILE A 102 -14.77 -24.52 -7.81
N PRO A 103 -14.48 -25.83 -7.61
CA PRO A 103 -15.09 -26.62 -6.54
C PRO A 103 -14.74 -26.07 -5.15
N GLU A 104 -15.72 -26.09 -4.24
CA GLU A 104 -15.49 -25.72 -2.84
C GLU A 104 -14.79 -26.82 -2.04
N LYS A 105 -15.14 -28.07 -2.36
CA LYS A 105 -14.59 -29.22 -1.65
C LYS A 105 -13.17 -29.48 -2.11
N ILE A 106 -12.25 -29.55 -1.17
CA ILE A 106 -10.87 -29.97 -1.40
C ILE A 106 -10.85 -31.49 -1.68
N ASP A 107 -10.12 -31.91 -2.70
CA ASP A 107 -9.95 -33.33 -3.02
C ASP A 107 -9.09 -34.01 -1.93
N GLU A 108 -9.57 -35.17 -1.43
CA GLU A 108 -8.84 -35.99 -0.45
C GLU A 108 -7.44 -36.40 -0.95
N LYS A 109 -7.26 -36.56 -2.26
CA LYS A 109 -5.95 -36.83 -2.83
C LYS A 109 -4.98 -35.66 -2.69
N GLU A 110 -5.50 -34.44 -2.81
CA GLU A 110 -4.70 -33.23 -2.60
C GLU A 110 -4.28 -33.10 -1.15
N ILE A 111 -5.20 -33.38 -0.21
CA ILE A 111 -4.90 -33.39 1.22
C ILE A 111 -3.80 -34.40 1.53
N ALA A 112 -3.85 -35.60 0.95
CA ALA A 112 -2.88 -36.66 1.19
C ALA A 112 -1.45 -36.34 0.68
N LEU A 113 -1.30 -35.36 -0.22
CA LEU A 113 0.00 -34.90 -0.73
C LEU A 113 0.65 -33.83 0.14
N ARG A 114 -0.05 -33.31 1.16
CA ARG A 114 0.37 -32.19 1.98
C ARG A 114 0.74 -32.60 3.40
N GLU A 115 1.58 -31.82 4.07
CA GLU A 115 1.77 -31.98 5.52
C GLU A 115 0.47 -31.55 6.23
N ASP A 116 -0.02 -32.42 7.12
CA ASP A 116 -1.28 -32.18 7.85
C ASP A 116 -1.03 -31.39 9.14
N PHE A 117 -1.53 -30.17 9.20
CA PHE A 117 -1.49 -29.27 10.35
C PHE A 117 -2.87 -29.00 10.96
N ARG A 118 -3.90 -29.75 10.59
CA ARG A 118 -5.28 -29.54 11.06
C ARG A 118 -5.46 -29.72 12.56
N ASP A 119 -4.64 -30.56 13.19
CA ASP A 119 -4.62 -30.81 14.63
C ASP A 119 -3.57 -29.96 15.38
N VAL A 120 -2.89 -29.05 14.69
CA VAL A 120 -1.91 -28.13 15.30
C VAL A 120 -2.57 -26.80 15.57
N PHE A 121 -2.43 -26.27 16.79
CA PHE A 121 -2.92 -24.94 17.15
C PHE A 121 -2.55 -23.91 16.08
N THR A 122 -3.55 -23.27 15.50
CA THR A 122 -3.39 -22.33 14.40
C THR A 122 -4.40 -21.19 14.53
N ILE A 123 -3.95 -19.95 14.35
CA ILE A 123 -4.80 -18.75 14.40
C ILE A 123 -4.47 -17.78 13.25
N THR A 124 -5.45 -16.94 12.90
CA THR A 124 -5.23 -15.72 12.13
C THR A 124 -5.41 -14.49 13.02
N ILE A 125 -4.69 -13.39 12.72
CA ILE A 125 -4.83 -12.10 13.42
C ILE A 125 -4.90 -11.01 12.36
N ASP A 126 -6.08 -10.38 12.21
CA ASP A 126 -6.41 -9.52 11.09
C ASP A 126 -7.17 -8.26 11.52
N PRO A 127 -7.29 -7.23 10.65
CA PRO A 127 -8.20 -6.11 10.89
C PRO A 127 -9.65 -6.59 11.07
N LYS A 128 -10.43 -5.89 11.87
CA LYS A 128 -11.82 -6.27 12.20
C LYS A 128 -12.70 -6.49 10.97
N ASP A 129 -12.52 -5.70 9.94
CA ASP A 129 -13.27 -5.66 8.69
C ASP A 129 -12.71 -6.54 7.57
N ALA A 130 -11.54 -7.16 7.78
CA ALA A 130 -10.93 -8.07 6.81
C ALA A 130 -11.77 -9.35 6.60
N LYS A 131 -11.77 -9.84 5.36
CA LYS A 131 -12.42 -11.09 4.94
C LYS A 131 -11.48 -12.03 4.18
N ASP A 132 -10.37 -11.49 3.69
CA ASP A 132 -9.34 -12.11 2.86
C ASP A 132 -8.11 -12.44 3.70
N PHE A 133 -8.21 -13.50 4.50
CA PHE A 133 -7.13 -13.92 5.40
C PHE A 133 -6.03 -14.65 4.61
N ASP A 134 -4.96 -13.92 4.29
CA ASP A 134 -3.82 -14.44 3.54
C ASP A 134 -2.94 -15.38 4.36
N ASP A 135 -2.81 -15.13 5.67
CA ASP A 135 -1.83 -15.77 6.55
C ASP A 135 -2.43 -16.28 7.87
N ALA A 136 -1.84 -17.36 8.36
CA ALA A 136 -2.10 -17.94 9.67
C ALA A 136 -0.79 -18.36 10.33
N LEU A 137 -0.75 -18.31 11.67
CA LEU A 137 0.36 -18.77 12.47
C LEU A 137 -0.03 -20.01 13.27
N SER A 138 0.80 -21.06 13.21
CA SER A 138 0.69 -22.22 14.09
C SER A 138 1.83 -22.27 15.11
N LEU A 139 1.56 -22.88 16.26
CA LEU A 139 2.55 -23.08 17.31
C LEU A 139 2.46 -24.49 17.89
N ARG A 140 3.59 -25.17 17.94
CA ARG A 140 3.73 -26.46 18.64
C ARG A 140 5.02 -26.47 19.46
N LYS A 141 4.91 -26.82 20.72
CA LYS A 141 6.08 -26.96 21.59
C LYS A 141 6.80 -28.28 21.30
N ILE A 142 8.08 -28.24 20.94
CA ILE A 142 8.93 -29.41 20.72
C ILE A 142 9.65 -29.81 22.01
N SER A 143 10.21 -28.82 22.72
CA SER A 143 10.89 -29.02 24.00
C SER A 143 10.73 -27.77 24.89
N PRO A 144 11.22 -27.75 26.14
CA PRO A 144 11.11 -26.58 27.00
C PRO A 144 11.59 -25.26 26.40
N THR A 145 12.58 -25.33 25.51
CA THR A 145 13.24 -24.16 24.90
C THR A 145 13.17 -24.14 23.38
N LEU A 146 12.34 -25.00 22.77
CA LEU A 146 12.23 -25.12 21.31
C LEU A 146 10.77 -25.22 20.89
N TRP A 147 10.35 -24.41 19.94
CA TRP A 147 9.01 -24.38 19.36
C TRP A 147 9.07 -24.58 17.84
N GLU A 148 8.09 -25.29 17.31
CA GLU A 148 7.77 -25.26 15.89
C GLU A 148 6.74 -24.17 15.65
N VAL A 149 7.09 -23.21 14.79
CA VAL A 149 6.21 -22.12 14.35
C VAL A 149 5.98 -22.29 12.85
N GLY A 150 4.71 -22.45 12.47
CA GLY A 150 4.30 -22.46 11.06
C GLY A 150 3.81 -21.08 10.62
N VAL A 151 4.32 -20.61 9.50
CA VAL A 151 3.76 -19.46 8.76
C VAL A 151 3.05 -20.04 7.54
N HIS A 152 1.73 -20.07 7.59
CA HIS A 152 0.87 -20.69 6.60
C HIS A 152 0.23 -19.62 5.73
N ILE A 153 0.48 -19.69 4.42
CA ILE A 153 -0.02 -18.71 3.44
C ILE A 153 -1.03 -19.38 2.53
N ALA A 154 -2.14 -18.71 2.29
CA ALA A 154 -3.18 -19.18 1.38
C ALA A 154 -2.61 -19.67 0.04
N ASP A 155 -2.89 -20.92 -0.34
CA ASP A 155 -2.37 -21.50 -1.57
C ASP A 155 -3.24 -21.12 -2.77
N VAL A 156 -3.20 -19.81 -3.12
CA VAL A 156 -3.97 -19.26 -4.24
C VAL A 156 -3.63 -19.95 -5.56
N THR A 157 -2.36 -20.32 -5.75
CA THR A 157 -1.89 -20.93 -7.00
C THR A 157 -2.38 -22.36 -7.21
N HIS A 158 -2.94 -22.99 -6.20
CA HIS A 158 -3.69 -24.23 -6.34
C HIS A 158 -4.99 -24.02 -7.13
N TYR A 159 -5.70 -22.92 -6.88
CA TYR A 159 -6.99 -22.59 -7.49
C TYR A 159 -6.86 -21.80 -8.79
N VAL A 160 -5.89 -20.89 -8.87
CA VAL A 160 -5.65 -20.00 -10.02
C VAL A 160 -4.44 -20.51 -10.81
N ARG A 161 -4.73 -21.16 -11.94
CA ARG A 161 -3.68 -21.76 -12.79
C ARG A 161 -3.07 -20.71 -13.70
N GLN A 162 -1.75 -20.79 -13.89
CA GLN A 162 -1.01 -19.88 -14.76
C GLN A 162 -1.60 -19.86 -16.18
N GLY A 163 -1.94 -18.66 -16.66
CA GLY A 163 -2.46 -18.42 -18.00
C GLY A 163 -3.97 -18.63 -18.17
N ASP A 164 -4.71 -19.03 -17.12
CA ASP A 164 -6.18 -19.07 -17.18
C ASP A 164 -6.79 -17.64 -17.18
N VAL A 165 -8.11 -17.53 -17.30
CA VAL A 165 -8.79 -16.23 -17.39
C VAL A 165 -8.70 -15.43 -16.08
N ILE A 166 -8.70 -16.12 -14.92
CA ILE A 166 -8.57 -15.48 -13.61
C ILE A 166 -7.14 -14.97 -13.41
N ASP A 167 -6.15 -15.79 -13.80
CA ASP A 167 -4.74 -15.42 -13.71
C ASP A 167 -4.39 -14.19 -14.55
N LYS A 168 -4.89 -14.15 -15.79
CA LYS A 168 -4.68 -12.98 -16.67
C LYS A 168 -5.29 -11.70 -16.11
N GLU A 169 -6.45 -11.80 -15.48
CA GLU A 169 -7.06 -10.65 -14.81
C GLU A 169 -6.30 -10.26 -13.55
N ALA A 170 -5.83 -11.22 -12.75
CA ALA A 170 -5.00 -10.98 -11.59
C ALA A 170 -3.64 -10.33 -11.96
N GLU A 171 -3.00 -10.79 -13.04
CA GLU A 171 -1.79 -10.18 -13.60
C GLU A 171 -2.05 -8.74 -14.05
N ASN A 172 -3.15 -8.50 -14.78
CA ASN A 172 -3.54 -7.16 -15.24
C ASN A 172 -3.75 -6.19 -14.06
N ARG A 173 -4.41 -6.62 -12.99
CA ARG A 173 -4.62 -5.83 -11.76
C ARG A 173 -3.34 -5.68 -10.94
N ALA A 174 -2.53 -6.70 -10.87
CA ALA A 174 -1.30 -6.90 -10.11
C ALA A 174 -1.43 -6.73 -8.58
N THR A 175 -2.39 -5.97 -8.09
CA THR A 175 -2.63 -5.75 -6.65
C THR A 175 -4.09 -5.40 -6.35
N SER A 176 -4.55 -5.70 -5.15
CA SER A 176 -5.78 -5.13 -4.61
C SER A 176 -5.61 -3.65 -4.32
N ILE A 177 -6.69 -2.86 -4.37
CA ILE A 177 -6.68 -1.41 -4.18
C ILE A 177 -7.56 -1.08 -2.97
N TYR A 178 -7.01 -0.33 -2.01
CA TYR A 178 -7.65 -0.02 -0.74
C TYR A 178 -8.10 1.44 -0.71
N LEU A 179 -9.30 1.73 -1.21
CA LEU A 179 -9.90 3.05 -1.07
C LEU A 179 -10.40 3.28 0.36
N VAL A 180 -10.73 4.50 0.70
CA VAL A 180 -11.13 4.84 2.08
C VAL A 180 -12.36 4.06 2.57
N ASP A 181 -13.29 3.75 1.66
CA ASP A 181 -14.59 3.13 1.98
C ASP A 181 -14.73 1.68 1.49
N ARG A 182 -13.84 1.22 0.63
CA ARG A 182 -13.92 -0.12 0.00
C ARG A 182 -12.60 -0.63 -0.48
N THR A 183 -12.53 -1.96 -0.64
CA THR A 183 -11.43 -2.65 -1.32
C THR A 183 -11.89 -3.07 -2.71
N ILE A 184 -11.05 -2.85 -3.72
CA ILE A 184 -11.20 -3.44 -5.05
C ILE A 184 -10.22 -4.63 -5.10
N PRO A 185 -10.70 -5.86 -4.95
CA PRO A 185 -9.81 -7.01 -4.80
C PRO A 185 -9.14 -7.39 -6.12
N MET A 186 -7.93 -7.95 -6.03
CA MET A 186 -7.19 -8.51 -7.17
C MET A 186 -7.88 -9.76 -7.73
N LEU A 187 -8.42 -10.59 -6.85
CA LEU A 187 -9.11 -11.83 -7.19
C LEU A 187 -10.62 -11.72 -6.90
N PRO A 188 -11.51 -12.39 -7.68
CA PRO A 188 -12.93 -12.44 -7.37
C PRO A 188 -13.22 -12.82 -5.91
N GLU A 189 -14.27 -12.25 -5.31
CA GLU A 189 -14.58 -12.44 -3.89
C GLU A 189 -14.80 -13.91 -3.50
N ARG A 190 -15.28 -14.75 -4.42
CA ARG A 190 -15.38 -16.20 -4.21
C ARG A 190 -14.03 -16.82 -3.87
N LEU A 191 -12.95 -16.32 -4.47
CA LEU A 191 -11.57 -16.75 -4.15
C LEU A 191 -11.04 -16.00 -2.94
N SER A 192 -11.02 -14.66 -3.00
CA SER A 192 -10.36 -13.85 -1.99
C SER A 192 -11.00 -13.96 -0.61
N ASN A 193 -12.34 -13.96 -0.52
CA ASN A 193 -13.07 -14.02 0.75
C ASN A 193 -13.53 -15.45 1.11
N GLY A 194 -13.45 -16.38 0.15
CA GLY A 194 -14.01 -17.73 0.27
C GLY A 194 -12.95 -18.83 0.26
N LEU A 195 -12.66 -19.34 -0.96
CA LEU A 195 -11.84 -20.54 -1.14
C LEU A 195 -10.42 -20.38 -0.60
N CYS A 196 -9.79 -19.24 -0.86
CA CYS A 196 -8.40 -18.98 -0.46
C CYS A 196 -8.30 -18.45 0.97
N SER A 197 -9.28 -17.68 1.46
CA SER A 197 -9.25 -17.07 2.79
C SER A 197 -9.14 -18.12 3.90
N LEU A 198 -8.16 -17.98 4.79
CA LEU A 198 -7.86 -18.93 5.89
C LEU A 198 -8.86 -18.79 7.04
N ARG A 199 -10.15 -18.96 6.74
CA ARG A 199 -11.24 -18.82 7.70
C ARG A 199 -11.16 -19.89 8.80
N PRO A 200 -11.53 -19.55 10.04
CA PRO A 200 -11.47 -20.51 11.15
C PRO A 200 -12.46 -21.67 10.98
N LYS A 201 -12.08 -22.85 11.50
CA LYS A 201 -12.89 -24.08 11.50
C LYS A 201 -13.20 -24.62 10.10
N GLU A 202 -12.38 -24.28 9.13
CA GLU A 202 -12.45 -24.82 7.77
C GLU A 202 -11.08 -25.38 7.36
N ASP A 203 -11.09 -26.51 6.65
CA ASP A 203 -9.87 -27.05 6.05
C ASP A 203 -9.41 -26.10 4.92
N LYS A 204 -8.15 -25.65 4.98
CA LYS A 204 -7.58 -24.74 4.00
C LYS A 204 -6.22 -25.22 3.51
N LEU A 205 -6.01 -25.05 2.20
CA LEU A 205 -4.74 -25.35 1.57
C LEU A 205 -3.78 -24.19 1.70
N CYS A 206 -2.56 -24.49 2.13
CA CYS A 206 -1.53 -23.48 2.35
C CYS A 206 -0.20 -23.86 1.67
N PHE A 207 0.59 -22.83 1.37
CA PHE A 207 2.01 -22.93 1.14
C PHE A 207 2.72 -22.33 2.36
N SER A 208 3.55 -23.10 3.03
CA SER A 208 3.99 -22.79 4.39
C SER A 208 5.49 -22.81 4.54
N VAL A 209 5.97 -21.95 5.44
CA VAL A 209 7.34 -22.01 5.96
C VAL A 209 7.27 -22.40 7.43
N ILE A 210 7.87 -23.55 7.76
CA ILE A 210 7.86 -24.11 9.09
C ILE A 210 9.23 -23.92 9.72
N PHE A 211 9.27 -23.36 10.91
CA PHE A 211 10.50 -23.02 11.63
C PHE A 211 10.60 -23.78 12.95
N GLU A 212 11.77 -24.29 13.28
CA GLU A 212 12.13 -24.66 14.64
C GLU A 212 12.91 -23.50 15.26
N LEU A 213 12.30 -22.80 16.23
CA LEU A 213 12.86 -21.61 16.88
C LEU A 213 13.17 -21.91 18.35
N ASN A 214 14.37 -21.51 18.81
CA ASN A 214 14.66 -21.54 20.24
C ASN A 214 14.13 -20.30 20.97
N GLU A 215 14.30 -20.25 22.30
CA GLU A 215 13.87 -19.14 23.15
C GLU A 215 14.45 -17.77 22.77
N TYR A 216 15.53 -17.72 21.99
CA TYR A 216 16.15 -16.51 21.45
C TYR A 216 15.68 -16.18 20.02
N ALA A 217 14.65 -16.86 19.52
CA ALA A 217 14.18 -16.76 18.14
C ALA A 217 15.30 -17.01 17.12
N GLU A 218 16.20 -17.96 17.39
CA GLU A 218 17.18 -18.45 16.43
C GLU A 218 16.60 -19.63 15.67
N ILE A 219 16.70 -19.60 14.34
CA ILE A 219 16.27 -20.70 13.47
C ILE A 219 17.25 -21.87 13.63
N LYS A 220 16.78 -22.97 14.19
CA LYS A 220 17.53 -24.24 14.26
C LYS A 220 17.32 -25.07 13.00
N LYS A 221 16.10 -25.03 12.46
CA LYS A 221 15.72 -25.70 11.23
C LYS A 221 14.56 -24.94 10.57
N SER A 222 14.47 -25.01 9.24
CA SER A 222 13.32 -24.55 8.51
C SER A 222 13.04 -25.45 7.31
N ARG A 223 11.77 -25.51 6.89
CA ARG A 223 11.35 -26.18 5.67
C ARG A 223 10.23 -25.42 5.00
N ILE A 224 10.15 -25.52 3.69
CA ILE A 224 9.14 -24.90 2.87
C ILE A 224 8.31 -26.04 2.25
N VAL A 225 7.03 -26.08 2.57
CA VAL A 225 6.16 -27.22 2.23
C VAL A 225 4.73 -26.77 1.97
N ARG A 226 3.98 -27.57 1.23
CA ARG A 226 2.53 -27.43 1.13
C ARG A 226 1.87 -28.10 2.31
N THR A 227 0.90 -27.43 2.92
CA THR A 227 0.19 -27.90 4.12
C THR A 227 -1.32 -27.84 3.91
N VAL A 228 -2.04 -28.56 4.76
CA VAL A 228 -3.46 -28.35 5.03
C VAL A 228 -3.60 -27.97 6.50
N ILE A 229 -4.35 -26.89 6.75
CA ILE A 229 -4.61 -26.38 8.11
C ILE A 229 -6.10 -26.35 8.42
N ASN A 230 -6.43 -26.28 9.69
CA ASN A 230 -7.78 -25.94 10.18
C ASN A 230 -7.60 -24.93 11.31
N SER A 231 -7.76 -23.61 11.01
CA SER A 231 -7.51 -22.56 11.98
C SER A 231 -8.49 -22.64 13.16
N ASP A 232 -7.99 -22.57 14.38
CA ASP A 232 -8.78 -22.64 15.62
C ASP A 232 -9.62 -21.39 15.84
N SER A 233 -9.08 -20.22 15.50
CA SER A 233 -9.75 -18.95 15.70
C SER A 233 -9.20 -17.86 14.78
N ARG A 234 -10.05 -16.90 14.49
CA ARG A 234 -9.67 -15.60 13.93
C ARG A 234 -9.77 -14.55 15.03
N LEU A 235 -8.68 -13.85 15.30
CA LEU A 235 -8.60 -12.72 16.22
C LEU A 235 -8.48 -11.41 15.47
N THR A 236 -9.02 -10.34 16.02
CA THR A 236 -8.68 -8.99 15.60
C THR A 236 -7.35 -8.57 16.23
N TYR A 237 -6.67 -7.58 15.64
CA TYR A 237 -5.47 -7.00 16.27
C TYR A 237 -5.75 -6.46 17.67
N GLU A 238 -6.94 -5.90 17.90
CA GLU A 238 -7.36 -5.36 19.20
C GLU A 238 -7.54 -6.47 20.24
N GLU A 239 -8.14 -7.60 19.87
CA GLU A 239 -8.29 -8.78 20.75
C GLU A 239 -6.93 -9.38 21.09
N ALA A 240 -6.07 -9.61 20.09
CA ALA A 240 -4.72 -10.11 20.30
C ALA A 240 -3.88 -9.15 21.17
N GLN A 241 -4.01 -7.84 20.96
CA GLN A 241 -3.34 -6.83 21.78
C GLN A 241 -3.80 -6.88 23.24
N THR A 242 -5.10 -7.04 23.46
CA THR A 242 -5.63 -7.20 24.83
C THR A 242 -5.05 -8.42 25.54
N VAL A 243 -4.89 -9.54 24.82
CA VAL A 243 -4.24 -10.74 25.37
C VAL A 243 -2.77 -10.46 25.71
N ILE A 244 -2.04 -9.76 24.84
CA ILE A 244 -0.63 -9.42 25.06
C ILE A 244 -0.46 -8.52 26.29
N GLU A 245 -1.31 -7.50 26.44
CA GLU A 245 -1.24 -6.52 27.54
C GLU A 245 -1.67 -7.11 28.89
N THR A 246 -2.71 -7.95 28.88
CA THR A 246 -3.30 -8.46 30.14
C THR A 246 -2.80 -9.84 30.55
N GLY A 247 -2.24 -10.60 29.63
CA GLY A 247 -1.89 -12.01 29.81
C GLY A 247 -3.11 -12.93 29.98
N LYS A 248 -4.32 -12.46 29.65
CA LYS A 248 -5.58 -13.17 29.84
C LYS A 248 -6.38 -13.23 28.54
N GLY A 249 -7.10 -14.30 28.34
CA GLY A 249 -7.96 -14.53 27.18
C GLY A 249 -7.69 -15.90 26.55
N ASP A 250 -8.44 -16.21 25.51
CA ASP A 250 -8.27 -17.45 24.77
C ASP A 250 -6.88 -17.50 24.12
N PHE A 251 -6.24 -18.66 24.16
CA PHE A 251 -4.90 -18.91 23.59
C PHE A 251 -3.79 -18.00 24.13
N SER A 252 -3.95 -17.47 25.34
CA SER A 252 -3.01 -16.51 25.93
C SER A 252 -1.59 -17.07 26.03
N SER A 253 -1.40 -18.34 26.36
CA SER A 253 -0.08 -18.97 26.42
C SER A 253 0.63 -18.98 25.07
N GLU A 254 -0.09 -19.31 24.01
CA GLU A 254 0.43 -19.41 22.64
C GLU A 254 0.74 -18.03 22.08
N ILE A 255 -0.18 -17.07 22.24
CA ILE A 255 -0.01 -15.69 21.78
C ILE A 255 1.19 -15.02 22.47
N LEU A 256 1.36 -15.21 23.78
CA LEU A 256 2.48 -14.65 24.54
C LEU A 256 3.82 -15.25 24.10
N VAL A 257 3.88 -16.56 23.80
CA VAL A 257 5.09 -17.19 23.27
C VAL A 257 5.42 -16.60 21.88
N MET A 258 4.46 -16.56 20.97
CA MET A 258 4.65 -15.98 19.64
C MET A 258 5.08 -14.52 19.72
N ASN A 259 4.45 -13.71 20.57
CA ASN A 259 4.83 -12.32 20.77
C ASN A 259 6.27 -12.19 21.31
N SER A 260 6.67 -13.02 22.29
CA SER A 260 8.04 -13.01 22.80
C SER A 260 9.08 -13.35 21.72
N LEU A 261 8.78 -14.30 20.83
CA LEU A 261 9.65 -14.65 19.70
C LEU A 261 9.70 -13.51 18.68
N ALA A 262 8.56 -12.91 18.35
CA ALA A 262 8.48 -11.78 17.41
C ALA A 262 9.26 -10.57 17.91
N GLN A 263 9.18 -10.22 19.19
CA GLN A 263 9.96 -9.13 19.79
C GLN A 263 11.47 -9.36 19.60
N LYS A 264 11.95 -10.59 19.83
CA LYS A 264 13.38 -10.92 19.61
C LYS A 264 13.81 -10.85 18.15
N LEU A 265 12.92 -11.25 17.23
CA LEU A 265 13.17 -11.08 15.78
C LEU A 265 13.28 -9.59 15.44
N ARG A 266 12.38 -8.76 15.95
CA ARG A 266 12.37 -7.31 15.76
C ARG A 266 13.63 -6.65 16.31
N GLU A 267 14.03 -6.96 17.55
CA GLU A 267 15.26 -6.46 18.17
C GLU A 267 16.50 -6.77 17.32
N LYS A 268 16.61 -8.01 16.83
CA LYS A 268 17.71 -8.42 15.95
C LYS A 268 17.71 -7.66 14.63
N ARG A 269 16.54 -7.41 14.06
CA ARG A 269 16.40 -6.68 12.79
C ARG A 269 16.88 -5.24 12.95
N PHE A 270 16.46 -4.54 14.00
CA PHE A 270 16.93 -3.17 14.29
C PHE A 270 18.41 -3.11 14.67
N ALA A 271 18.92 -4.07 15.42
CA ALA A 271 20.35 -4.20 15.70
C ALA A 271 21.20 -4.34 14.42
N ASN A 272 20.62 -4.95 13.37
CA ASN A 272 21.24 -5.09 12.05
C ASN A 272 21.06 -3.87 11.15
N GLY A 273 20.35 -2.82 11.60
CA GLY A 273 20.21 -1.55 10.88
C GLY A 273 18.92 -1.41 10.08
N ALA A 274 17.86 -2.15 10.40
CA ALA A 274 16.53 -1.84 9.87
C ALA A 274 16.11 -0.43 10.30
N ILE A 275 15.41 0.30 9.42
CA ILE A 275 14.97 1.67 9.69
C ILE A 275 13.55 1.65 10.24
N ASN A 276 13.33 2.38 11.32
CA ASN A 276 12.02 2.50 11.94
C ASN A 276 11.31 3.77 11.46
N PHE A 277 10.34 3.62 10.56
CA PHE A 277 9.43 4.68 10.15
C PHE A 277 8.01 4.34 10.63
N GLU A 278 7.83 4.31 11.95
CA GLU A 278 6.48 4.14 12.52
C GLU A 278 5.67 5.42 12.33
N ARG A 279 4.54 5.30 11.65
CA ARG A 279 3.62 6.41 11.42
C ARG A 279 2.21 6.04 11.87
N TYR A 280 1.49 7.05 12.33
CA TYR A 280 0.05 6.95 12.48
C TYR A 280 -0.61 6.91 11.11
N GLU A 281 -1.49 5.95 10.91
CA GLU A 281 -2.35 5.91 9.73
C GLU A 281 -3.63 6.70 10.00
N VAL A 282 -3.89 7.69 9.16
CA VAL A 282 -5.12 8.50 9.27
C VAL A 282 -6.27 7.74 8.65
N LYS A 283 -7.31 7.46 9.43
CA LYS A 283 -8.53 6.77 9.00
C LYS A 283 -9.75 7.64 9.22
N PHE A 284 -10.79 7.41 8.44
CA PHE A 284 -12.08 8.08 8.58
C PHE A 284 -13.13 7.16 9.17
N ASN A 285 -13.92 7.71 10.11
CA ASN A 285 -15.19 7.10 10.49
C ASN A 285 -16.22 7.52 9.43
N LEU A 286 -16.79 6.55 8.74
CA LEU A 286 -17.77 6.79 7.68
C LEU A 286 -19.18 6.40 8.15
N ASP A 287 -20.19 7.10 7.64
CA ASP A 287 -21.57 6.68 7.76
C ASP A 287 -21.93 5.60 6.72
N GLU A 288 -23.19 5.12 6.74
CA GLU A 288 -23.69 4.09 5.79
C GLU A 288 -23.64 4.52 4.32
N LYS A 289 -23.57 5.83 4.05
CA LYS A 289 -23.44 6.41 2.70
C LYS A 289 -21.98 6.70 2.31
N GLY A 290 -21.02 6.38 3.18
CA GLY A 290 -19.61 6.64 2.97
C GLY A 290 -19.19 8.08 3.24
N LYS A 291 -20.05 8.93 3.88
CA LYS A 291 -19.68 10.30 4.26
C LYS A 291 -18.78 10.28 5.51
N PRO A 292 -17.69 11.04 5.54
CA PRO A 292 -16.79 11.08 6.69
C PRO A 292 -17.41 11.87 7.85
N LEU A 293 -17.52 11.20 9.00
CA LEU A 293 -18.06 11.77 10.26
C LEU A 293 -16.94 12.27 11.18
N GLY A 294 -15.78 11.66 11.11
CA GLY A 294 -14.64 11.99 11.95
C GLY A 294 -13.36 11.35 11.45
N VAL A 295 -12.24 11.73 12.07
CA VAL A 295 -10.90 11.20 11.80
C VAL A 295 -10.39 10.51 13.06
N TYR A 296 -9.72 9.37 12.89
CA TYR A 296 -9.00 8.70 13.97
C TYR A 296 -7.63 8.24 13.49
N PHE A 297 -6.73 8.04 14.44
CA PHE A 297 -5.36 7.65 14.18
C PHE A 297 -5.17 6.19 14.57
N LYS A 298 -4.73 5.37 13.60
CA LYS A 298 -4.40 3.97 13.86
C LYS A 298 -2.89 3.86 14.08
N GLU A 299 -2.54 3.32 15.24
CA GLU A 299 -1.16 3.05 15.64
C GLU A 299 -0.86 1.55 15.50
N SER A 300 0.36 1.20 15.07
CA SER A 300 0.85 -0.16 15.10
C SER A 300 1.28 -0.52 16.52
N LYS A 301 0.76 -1.64 17.02
CA LYS A 301 1.05 -2.17 18.37
C LYS A 301 1.72 -3.54 18.28
N GLU A 302 2.01 -4.16 19.44
CA GLU A 302 2.72 -5.43 19.51
C GLU A 302 2.02 -6.54 18.72
N ALA A 303 0.68 -6.59 18.69
CA ALA A 303 -0.07 -7.57 17.90
C ALA A 303 0.19 -7.41 16.39
N ASN A 304 0.36 -6.16 15.91
CA ASN A 304 0.73 -5.90 14.53
C ASN A 304 2.17 -6.34 14.26
N HIS A 305 3.09 -6.02 15.18
CA HIS A 305 4.50 -6.41 15.08
C HIS A 305 4.68 -7.93 15.13
N LEU A 306 3.84 -8.65 15.91
CA LEU A 306 3.85 -10.11 15.96
C LEU A 306 3.66 -10.71 14.57
N ILE A 307 2.61 -10.31 13.87
CA ILE A 307 2.34 -10.80 12.50
C ILE A 307 3.42 -10.33 11.55
N GLU A 308 3.78 -9.04 11.57
CA GLU A 308 4.82 -8.46 10.71
C GLU A 308 6.12 -9.27 10.76
N GLU A 309 6.65 -9.54 11.96
CA GLU A 309 7.96 -10.20 12.09
C GLU A 309 7.96 -11.64 11.58
N PHE A 310 6.87 -12.40 11.76
CA PHE A 310 6.77 -13.74 11.18
C PHE A 310 6.59 -13.71 9.66
N MET A 311 5.85 -12.73 9.13
CA MET A 311 5.75 -12.53 7.67
C MET A 311 7.10 -12.14 7.07
N LEU A 312 7.83 -11.22 7.71
CA LEU A 312 9.19 -10.85 7.31
C LEU A 312 10.15 -12.06 7.34
N LEU A 313 10.05 -12.88 8.38
CA LEU A 313 10.86 -14.09 8.53
C LEU A 313 10.61 -15.08 7.39
N ALA A 314 9.33 -15.34 7.05
CA ALA A 314 8.97 -16.24 5.96
C ALA A 314 9.42 -15.69 4.60
N ASN A 315 9.13 -14.41 4.30
CA ASN A 315 9.54 -13.75 3.07
C ASN A 315 11.06 -13.81 2.85
N ARG A 316 11.82 -13.49 3.89
CA ARG A 316 13.29 -13.56 3.87
C ARG A 316 13.78 -15.00 3.64
N THR A 317 13.21 -15.97 4.35
CA THR A 317 13.63 -17.38 4.25
C THR A 317 13.40 -17.93 2.85
N VAL A 318 12.27 -17.62 2.23
CA VAL A 318 11.97 -18.00 0.84
C VAL A 318 12.94 -17.36 -0.14
N ALA A 319 13.26 -16.06 0.02
CA ALA A 319 14.21 -15.38 -0.83
C ALA A 319 15.64 -15.94 -0.67
N GLU A 320 16.07 -16.24 0.56
CA GLU A 320 17.37 -16.86 0.85
C GLU A 320 17.47 -18.27 0.28
N PHE A 321 16.40 -19.06 0.33
CA PHE A 321 16.36 -20.43 -0.20
C PHE A 321 16.69 -20.49 -1.69
N ILE A 322 16.21 -19.53 -2.48
CA ILE A 322 16.50 -19.46 -3.92
C ILE A 322 17.79 -18.69 -4.21
N GLY A 323 18.01 -17.56 -3.52
CA GLY A 323 19.10 -16.63 -3.83
C GLY A 323 20.45 -17.01 -3.28
N LYS A 324 20.49 -17.68 -2.12
CA LYS A 324 21.72 -18.11 -1.45
C LYS A 324 22.25 -19.42 -2.07
N VAL A 325 23.04 -19.30 -3.13
CA VAL A 325 23.64 -20.47 -3.80
C VAL A 325 25.13 -20.60 -3.47
N PRO A 326 25.71 -21.81 -3.52
CA PRO A 326 27.13 -22.02 -3.32
C PRO A 326 27.98 -21.21 -4.32
N LYS A 327 29.16 -20.81 -3.89
CA LYS A 327 30.12 -20.06 -4.73
C LYS A 327 30.36 -20.79 -6.06
N GLY A 328 30.21 -20.07 -7.17
CA GLY A 328 30.38 -20.62 -8.53
C GLY A 328 29.08 -21.18 -9.15
N LYS A 329 27.97 -21.17 -8.43
CA LYS A 329 26.66 -21.46 -9.00
C LYS A 329 25.86 -20.16 -9.20
N HIS A 330 24.96 -20.16 -10.19
CA HIS A 330 24.02 -19.07 -10.42
C HIS A 330 22.69 -19.41 -9.79
N ALA A 331 22.09 -18.42 -9.10
CA ALA A 331 20.72 -18.55 -8.63
C ALA A 331 19.75 -18.66 -9.81
N LYS A 332 18.66 -19.38 -9.63
CA LYS A 332 17.56 -19.41 -10.60
C LYS A 332 16.87 -18.04 -10.64
N ALA A 333 16.28 -17.68 -11.78
CA ALA A 333 15.49 -16.45 -11.90
C ALA A 333 14.37 -16.44 -10.85
N PHE A 334 14.25 -15.34 -10.13
CA PHE A 334 13.31 -15.22 -9.01
C PHE A 334 12.84 -13.78 -8.85
N VAL A 335 11.70 -13.58 -8.20
CA VAL A 335 11.14 -12.27 -7.90
C VAL A 335 11.62 -11.82 -6.52
N TYR A 336 12.37 -10.72 -6.47
CA TYR A 336 12.77 -10.08 -5.22
C TYR A 336 12.00 -8.79 -5.01
N ARG A 337 11.74 -8.45 -3.76
CA ARG A 337 11.31 -7.11 -3.37
C ARG A 337 12.56 -6.36 -2.92
N ILE A 338 13.04 -5.48 -3.77
CA ILE A 338 14.29 -4.75 -3.55
C ILE A 338 14.02 -3.33 -3.06
N HIS A 339 14.91 -2.84 -2.20
CA HIS A 339 14.95 -1.46 -1.74
C HIS A 339 16.40 -1.01 -1.69
N ASP A 340 16.80 -0.21 -2.66
CA ASP A 340 18.19 0.22 -2.79
C ASP A 340 18.56 1.23 -1.68
N ILE A 341 19.87 1.40 -1.50
CA ILE A 341 20.40 2.43 -0.59
C ILE A 341 19.95 3.82 -1.06
N PRO A 342 19.78 4.79 -0.15
CA PRO A 342 19.52 6.17 -0.51
C PRO A 342 20.66 6.74 -1.36
N ASP A 343 20.30 7.61 -2.28
CA ASP A 343 21.26 8.39 -3.05
C ASP A 343 22.10 9.30 -2.15
N SER A 344 23.43 9.35 -2.36
CA SER A 344 24.34 10.14 -1.55
C SER A 344 24.02 11.64 -1.56
N GLU A 345 23.62 12.20 -2.71
CA GLU A 345 23.25 13.62 -2.82
C GLU A 345 22.00 13.93 -2.00
N LYS A 346 21.05 13.00 -1.95
CA LYS A 346 19.85 13.14 -1.11
C LYS A 346 20.18 13.03 0.38
N LEU A 347 21.11 12.14 0.76
CA LEU A 347 21.59 12.05 2.14
C LEU A 347 22.31 13.32 2.59
N ASP A 348 23.14 13.91 1.72
CA ASP A 348 23.83 15.18 1.98
C ASP A 348 22.83 16.34 2.11
N THR A 349 21.78 16.35 1.27
CA THR A 349 20.68 17.31 1.36
C THR A 349 19.94 17.18 2.68
N LEU A 350 19.59 15.95 3.08
CA LEU A 350 18.98 15.67 4.39
C LEU A 350 19.88 16.16 5.52
N ASN A 351 21.18 15.82 5.48
CA ASN A 351 22.14 16.21 6.52
C ASN A 351 22.28 17.73 6.62
N ALA A 352 22.39 18.44 5.50
CA ALA A 352 22.42 19.91 5.48
C ALA A 352 21.14 20.52 6.05
N PHE A 353 19.99 19.90 5.81
CA PHE A 353 18.71 20.34 6.34
C PHE A 353 18.62 20.18 7.86
N ILE A 354 18.94 18.99 8.40
CA ILE A 354 18.80 18.69 9.84
C ILE A 354 19.84 19.40 10.72
N LEU A 355 20.97 19.84 10.14
CA LEU A 355 21.97 20.65 10.85
C LEU A 355 21.39 21.93 11.45
N ARG A 356 20.31 22.47 10.86
CA ARG A 356 19.58 23.66 11.36
C ARG A 356 18.90 23.43 12.71
N PHE A 357 18.55 22.17 12.98
CA PHE A 357 17.96 21.73 14.24
C PHE A 357 19.01 21.18 15.21
N GLY A 358 20.30 21.26 14.84
CA GLY A 358 21.40 20.76 15.66
C GLY A 358 21.62 19.24 15.54
N HIS A 359 21.00 18.61 14.53
CA HIS A 359 21.14 17.17 14.27
C HIS A 359 22.13 16.90 13.13
N LYS A 360 22.72 15.71 13.13
CA LYS A 360 23.65 15.24 12.10
C LYS A 360 23.47 13.76 11.88
N ILE A 361 23.57 13.32 10.60
CA ILE A 361 23.65 11.91 10.21
C ILE A 361 25.00 11.62 9.51
N LYS A 362 25.34 10.34 9.41
CA LYS A 362 26.40 9.87 8.52
C LYS A 362 25.85 9.80 7.10
N THR A 363 26.52 10.42 6.14
CA THR A 363 26.19 10.36 4.71
C THR A 363 27.13 9.42 3.94
N GLU A 364 28.26 9.06 4.54
CA GLU A 364 29.25 8.13 4.01
C GLU A 364 29.50 7.00 5.01
N GLY A 365 30.01 5.86 4.50
CA GLY A 365 30.30 4.68 5.30
C GLY A 365 29.58 3.42 4.82
N ASN A 366 29.57 2.37 5.63
CA ASN A 366 28.81 1.19 5.29
C ASN A 366 27.29 1.43 5.51
N LYS A 367 26.46 0.69 4.74
CA LYS A 367 24.99 0.82 4.75
C LYS A 367 24.36 0.72 6.16
N VAL A 368 24.94 -0.11 7.05
CA VAL A 368 24.43 -0.32 8.41
C VAL A 368 24.70 0.91 9.30
N GLU A 369 25.87 1.53 9.14
CA GLU A 369 26.22 2.73 9.92
C GLU A 369 25.36 3.93 9.54
N VAL A 370 25.10 4.10 8.23
CA VAL A 370 24.19 5.14 7.73
C VAL A 370 22.79 4.91 8.27
N ALA A 371 22.24 3.69 8.15
CA ALA A 371 20.92 3.34 8.67
C ALA A 371 20.79 3.59 10.19
N LYS A 372 21.79 3.16 10.99
CA LYS A 372 21.83 3.43 12.43
C LYS A 372 21.89 4.92 12.76
N SER A 373 22.57 5.72 11.95
CA SER A 373 22.60 7.17 12.16
C SER A 373 21.25 7.83 11.87
N ILE A 374 20.50 7.32 10.87
CA ILE A 374 19.13 7.76 10.58
C ILE A 374 18.20 7.37 11.73
N ASN A 375 18.24 6.12 12.23
CA ASN A 375 17.45 5.71 13.39
C ASN A 375 17.73 6.60 14.61
N SER A 376 19.02 6.84 14.91
CA SER A 376 19.40 7.75 16.00
C SER A 376 18.89 9.18 15.81
N LEU A 377 18.75 9.66 14.58
CA LEU A 377 18.10 10.93 14.28
C LEU A 377 16.61 10.87 14.61
N LEU A 378 15.90 9.84 14.12
CA LEU A 378 14.45 9.65 14.34
C LEU A 378 14.14 9.58 15.84
N ASP A 379 14.90 8.79 16.60
CA ASP A 379 14.78 8.69 18.07
C ASP A 379 14.98 10.05 18.76
N LYS A 380 15.94 10.86 18.30
CA LYS A 380 16.25 12.17 18.89
C LYS A 380 15.20 13.23 18.63
N VAL A 381 14.48 13.15 17.51
CA VAL A 381 13.43 14.11 17.16
C VAL A 381 12.07 13.73 17.70
N GLN A 382 11.90 12.51 18.18
CA GLN A 382 10.64 12.02 18.75
C GLN A 382 10.13 12.94 19.87
N GLY A 383 8.88 13.37 19.78
CA GLY A 383 8.24 14.31 20.69
C GLY A 383 8.69 15.77 20.55
N ARG A 384 9.53 16.10 19.56
CA ARG A 384 9.97 17.46 19.27
C ARG A 384 9.16 18.14 18.17
N PRO A 385 9.12 19.47 18.12
CA PRO A 385 8.37 20.19 17.07
C PRO A 385 8.78 19.84 15.64
N GLU A 386 10.06 19.49 15.42
CA GLU A 386 10.62 19.12 14.12
C GLU A 386 10.43 17.65 13.73
N GLU A 387 9.86 16.78 14.58
CA GLU A 387 9.71 15.34 14.35
C GLU A 387 9.10 15.03 12.99
N ASN A 388 7.89 15.47 12.76
CA ASN A 388 7.12 15.20 11.55
C ASN A 388 7.82 15.66 10.26
N LEU A 389 8.52 16.77 10.38
CA LEU A 389 9.29 17.37 9.30
C LEU A 389 10.52 16.53 8.95
N VAL A 390 11.31 16.17 9.96
CA VAL A 390 12.53 15.38 9.80
C VAL A 390 12.19 14.00 9.24
N GLU A 391 11.15 13.34 9.76
CA GLU A 391 10.65 12.06 9.26
C GLU A 391 10.22 12.15 7.80
N THR A 392 9.45 13.20 7.45
CA THR A 392 8.97 13.40 6.08
C THR A 392 10.13 13.53 5.10
N ILE A 393 11.16 14.32 5.43
CA ILE A 393 12.32 14.50 4.55
C ILE A 393 13.17 13.23 4.53
N ALA A 394 13.37 12.57 5.67
CA ALA A 394 14.09 11.30 5.73
C ALA A 394 13.46 10.24 4.81
N ILE A 395 12.13 10.11 4.82
CA ILE A 395 11.42 9.18 3.92
C ILE A 395 11.58 9.58 2.44
N ARG A 396 11.48 10.87 2.11
CA ARG A 396 11.67 11.35 0.73
C ARG A 396 13.10 11.11 0.22
N THR A 397 14.06 10.98 1.12
CA THR A 397 15.46 10.64 0.80
C THR A 397 15.61 9.17 0.42
N MET A 398 14.74 8.29 0.93
CA MET A 398 14.80 6.84 0.64
C MET A 398 14.47 6.55 -0.83
N SER A 399 15.08 5.50 -1.35
CA SER A 399 14.70 4.90 -2.62
C SER A 399 13.31 4.26 -2.52
N LYS A 400 12.62 4.06 -3.64
CA LYS A 400 11.37 3.29 -3.64
C LYS A 400 11.68 1.80 -3.69
N ALA A 401 10.95 1.00 -2.90
CA ALA A 401 10.98 -0.44 -3.05
C ALA A 401 10.23 -0.85 -4.33
N VAL A 402 10.79 -1.79 -5.09
CA VAL A 402 10.22 -2.30 -6.34
C VAL A 402 10.42 -3.82 -6.43
N TYR A 403 9.70 -4.47 -7.35
CA TYR A 403 9.96 -5.86 -7.70
C TYR A 403 11.00 -5.93 -8.82
N SER A 404 11.92 -6.88 -8.73
CA SER A 404 12.94 -7.11 -9.76
C SER A 404 13.52 -8.51 -9.64
N THR A 405 14.02 -9.04 -10.75
CA THR A 405 14.79 -10.28 -10.77
C THR A 405 16.25 -10.08 -10.32
N LYS A 406 16.69 -8.82 -10.17
CA LYS A 406 18.05 -8.46 -9.74
C LYS A 406 18.04 -8.15 -8.25
N ASN A 407 18.59 -9.07 -7.44
CA ASN A 407 18.67 -8.84 -6.01
C ASN A 407 19.74 -7.82 -5.65
N VAL A 408 19.36 -6.73 -5.00
CA VAL A 408 20.25 -5.74 -4.37
C VAL A 408 20.05 -5.67 -2.84
N GLY A 409 19.16 -6.52 -2.32
CA GLY A 409 18.70 -6.51 -0.93
C GLY A 409 17.59 -5.51 -0.67
N HIS A 410 17.20 -5.42 0.58
CA HIS A 410 16.17 -4.47 1.05
C HIS A 410 16.74 -3.61 2.17
N TYR A 411 17.22 -2.40 1.81
CA TYR A 411 17.92 -1.49 2.73
C TYR A 411 17.11 -1.16 3.98
N GLY A 412 15.85 -0.76 3.82
CA GLY A 412 14.99 -0.37 4.95
C GLY A 412 14.72 -1.50 5.96
N LEU A 413 14.77 -2.77 5.52
CA LEU A 413 14.59 -3.95 6.38
C LEU A 413 15.92 -4.56 6.87
N ALA A 414 17.06 -4.09 6.37
CA ALA A 414 18.38 -4.66 6.61
C ALA A 414 18.49 -6.14 6.19
N PHE A 415 17.86 -6.52 5.07
CA PHE A 415 17.91 -7.88 4.52
C PHE A 415 18.72 -7.91 3.22
N ASP A 416 19.62 -8.89 3.09
CA ASP A 416 20.38 -9.13 1.86
C ASP A 416 19.53 -9.85 0.79
N TYR A 417 18.51 -10.59 1.20
CA TYR A 417 17.53 -11.27 0.36
C TYR A 417 16.13 -11.01 0.90
N TYR A 418 15.23 -10.56 0.05
CA TYR A 418 13.85 -10.34 0.44
C TYR A 418 12.92 -10.51 -0.76
N THR A 419 11.77 -11.11 -0.51
CA THR A 419 10.69 -11.24 -1.48
C THR A 419 9.36 -11.02 -0.80
N HIS A 420 8.30 -10.96 -1.56
CA HIS A 420 6.93 -11.07 -1.08
C HIS A 420 6.39 -12.46 -1.40
N PHE A 421 5.97 -13.18 -0.37
CA PHE A 421 5.42 -14.53 -0.44
C PHE A 421 4.11 -14.65 0.35
N THR A 422 3.86 -13.74 1.28
CA THR A 422 2.88 -13.88 2.36
C THR A 422 1.51 -13.30 2.07
N SER A 423 1.25 -12.76 0.86
CA SER A 423 -0.07 -12.18 0.55
C SER A 423 -0.50 -12.41 -0.91
N PRO A 424 -0.67 -13.67 -1.36
CA PRO A 424 -1.02 -13.99 -2.74
C PRO A 424 -2.47 -13.69 -3.12
N ILE A 425 -3.38 -13.49 -2.15
CA ILE A 425 -4.76 -13.09 -2.42
C ILE A 425 -4.81 -11.67 -2.99
N ARG A 426 -3.90 -10.80 -2.53
CA ARG A 426 -3.93 -9.37 -2.83
C ARG A 426 -2.71 -8.83 -3.59
N ARG A 427 -1.69 -9.65 -3.87
CA ARG A 427 -0.50 -9.25 -4.64
C ARG A 427 -0.11 -10.33 -5.64
N TYR A 428 -0.07 -9.98 -6.91
CA TYR A 428 0.33 -10.91 -7.98
C TYR A 428 1.79 -11.38 -7.88
N PRO A 429 2.77 -10.54 -7.48
CA PRO A 429 4.15 -11.00 -7.26
C PRO A 429 4.26 -12.16 -6.27
N ASP A 430 3.42 -12.23 -5.25
CA ASP A 430 3.39 -13.37 -4.31
C ASP A 430 2.94 -14.65 -5.02
N MET A 431 1.96 -14.57 -5.93
CA MET A 431 1.56 -15.71 -6.76
C MET A 431 2.69 -16.16 -7.69
N MET A 432 3.43 -15.21 -8.29
CA MET A 432 4.62 -15.51 -9.09
C MET A 432 5.67 -16.25 -8.25
N VAL A 433 5.93 -15.77 -7.04
CA VAL A 433 6.86 -16.40 -6.09
C VAL A 433 6.41 -17.80 -5.72
N HIS A 434 5.12 -18.03 -5.43
CA HIS A 434 4.58 -19.36 -5.13
C HIS A 434 4.82 -20.34 -6.28
N ARG A 435 4.55 -19.95 -7.52
CA ARG A 435 4.75 -20.78 -8.72
C ARG A 435 6.22 -21.11 -8.97
N LEU A 436 7.09 -20.10 -8.84
CA LEU A 436 8.54 -20.30 -8.99
C LEU A 436 9.09 -21.21 -7.90
N LEU A 437 8.63 -21.01 -6.66
CA LEU A 437 9.06 -21.81 -5.53
C LEU A 437 8.64 -23.28 -5.67
N GLU A 438 7.39 -23.56 -6.05
CA GLU A 438 6.91 -24.90 -6.37
C GLU A 438 7.77 -25.56 -7.45
N ARG A 439 7.92 -24.88 -8.58
CA ARG A 439 8.75 -25.36 -9.70
C ARG A 439 10.17 -25.70 -9.27
N TYR A 440 10.77 -24.90 -8.40
CA TYR A 440 12.16 -25.10 -8.01
C TYR A 440 12.34 -26.12 -6.89
N LEU A 441 11.36 -26.31 -6.03
CA LEU A 441 11.31 -27.41 -5.06
C LEU A 441 11.22 -28.77 -5.77
N ASP A 442 10.47 -28.83 -6.87
CA ASP A 442 10.34 -30.04 -7.73
C ASP A 442 11.54 -30.23 -8.67
N GLY A 443 12.61 -29.47 -8.52
CA GLY A 443 13.84 -29.60 -9.32
C GLY A 443 13.76 -28.98 -10.72
N GLY A 444 12.70 -28.20 -11.03
CA GLY A 444 12.48 -27.58 -12.33
C GLY A 444 13.59 -26.58 -12.71
N ARG A 445 13.74 -26.35 -14.03
CA ARG A 445 14.74 -25.40 -14.57
C ARG A 445 14.31 -23.97 -14.32
N SER A 446 15.31 -23.05 -14.32
CA SER A 446 15.07 -21.59 -14.29
C SER A 446 14.14 -21.17 -15.43
N VAL A 447 13.27 -20.21 -15.16
CA VAL A 447 12.44 -19.55 -16.16
C VAL A 447 13.24 -18.47 -16.91
N ASP A 448 12.67 -17.90 -17.97
CA ASP A 448 13.26 -16.75 -18.66
C ASP A 448 13.25 -15.52 -17.75
N GLN A 449 14.43 -14.95 -17.53
CA GLN A 449 14.60 -13.80 -16.64
C GLN A 449 14.04 -12.51 -17.23
N THR A 450 14.01 -12.39 -18.56
CA THR A 450 13.56 -11.18 -19.25
C THR A 450 12.04 -11.04 -19.15
N GLU A 451 11.31 -12.14 -19.38
CA GLU A 451 9.86 -12.18 -19.21
C GLU A 451 9.49 -11.89 -17.76
N LEU A 452 10.15 -12.56 -16.81
CA LEU A 452 9.90 -12.37 -15.39
C LEU A 452 10.19 -10.92 -14.93
N GLU A 453 11.21 -10.26 -15.49
CA GLU A 453 11.50 -8.84 -15.17
C GLU A 453 10.42 -7.90 -15.71
N MET A 454 9.80 -8.21 -16.86
CA MET A 454 8.67 -7.43 -17.37
C MET A 454 7.45 -7.52 -16.45
N GLU A 455 7.14 -8.71 -15.92
CA GLU A 455 6.09 -8.92 -14.93
C GLU A 455 6.38 -8.19 -13.60
N CYS A 456 7.63 -8.22 -13.14
CA CYS A 456 8.08 -7.45 -11.97
C CYS A 456 7.87 -5.96 -12.16
N LYS A 457 8.23 -5.44 -13.33
CA LYS A 457 8.05 -4.02 -13.66
C LYS A 457 6.56 -3.66 -13.71
N HIS A 458 5.74 -4.46 -14.40
CA HIS A 458 4.31 -4.25 -14.46
C HIS A 458 3.69 -4.18 -13.05
N SER A 459 4.04 -5.15 -12.18
CA SER A 459 3.55 -5.18 -10.80
C SER A 459 3.97 -3.95 -10.00
N SER A 460 5.20 -3.46 -10.18
CA SER A 460 5.69 -2.25 -9.51
C SER A 460 4.98 -0.99 -10.02
N ASP A 461 4.74 -0.90 -11.33
CA ASP A 461 4.01 0.21 -11.95
C ASP A 461 2.55 0.25 -11.46
N MET A 462 1.88 -0.90 -11.40
CA MET A 462 0.49 -1.01 -10.93
C MET A 462 0.37 -0.72 -9.43
N GLU A 463 1.31 -1.15 -8.60
CA GLU A 463 1.38 -0.78 -7.17
C GLU A 463 1.45 0.75 -7.01
N GLN A 464 2.25 1.44 -7.83
CA GLN A 464 2.34 2.90 -7.77
C GLN A 464 1.05 3.58 -8.23
N VAL A 465 0.39 3.03 -9.25
CA VAL A 465 -0.91 3.55 -9.74
C VAL A 465 -1.99 3.35 -8.68
N ALA A 466 -2.06 2.17 -8.05
CA ALA A 466 -2.97 1.87 -6.95
C ALA A 466 -2.76 2.83 -5.78
N ALA A 467 -1.52 3.03 -5.33
CA ALA A 467 -1.19 3.95 -4.25
C ALA A 467 -1.54 5.42 -4.57
N ASN A 468 -1.52 5.82 -5.84
CA ASN A 468 -1.99 7.15 -6.25
C ASN A 468 -3.52 7.26 -6.13
N ALA A 469 -4.27 6.24 -6.57
CA ALA A 469 -5.72 6.19 -6.44
C ALA A 469 -6.17 6.18 -4.96
N GLU A 470 -5.49 5.40 -4.11
CA GLU A 470 -5.72 5.39 -2.66
C GLU A 470 -5.52 6.78 -2.05
N ARG A 471 -4.42 7.48 -2.38
CA ARG A 471 -4.17 8.86 -1.93
C ARG A 471 -5.23 9.83 -2.40
N ASP A 472 -5.69 9.70 -3.63
CA ASP A 472 -6.75 10.55 -4.18
C ASP A 472 -8.09 10.30 -3.48
N SER A 473 -8.40 9.05 -3.09
CA SER A 473 -9.59 8.74 -2.29
C SER A 473 -9.52 9.36 -0.88
N ILE A 474 -8.34 9.34 -0.26
CA ILE A 474 -8.09 10.00 1.02
C ILE A 474 -8.28 11.52 0.88
N LYS A 475 -7.69 12.13 -0.16
CA LYS A 475 -7.87 13.57 -0.43
C LYS A 475 -9.32 13.94 -0.65
N TYR A 476 -10.06 13.14 -1.43
CA TYR A 476 -11.49 13.36 -1.64
C TYR A 476 -12.23 13.38 -0.31
N LYS A 477 -11.98 12.41 0.57
CA LYS A 477 -12.60 12.32 1.89
C LYS A 477 -12.17 13.44 2.84
N GLN A 478 -10.94 13.91 2.76
CA GLN A 478 -10.48 15.09 3.51
C GLN A 478 -11.26 16.33 3.09
N VAL A 479 -11.42 16.56 1.78
CA VAL A 479 -12.17 17.71 1.26
C VAL A 479 -13.66 17.62 1.65
N GLU A 480 -14.25 16.43 1.54
CA GLU A 480 -15.64 16.19 1.95
C GLU A 480 -15.84 16.44 3.45
N PHE A 481 -14.91 15.97 4.30
CA PHE A 481 -14.90 16.20 5.75
C PHE A 481 -14.78 17.67 6.12
N MET A 482 -14.01 18.43 5.35
CA MET A 482 -13.75 19.85 5.61
C MET A 482 -14.78 20.78 4.98
N ALA A 483 -15.65 20.30 4.07
CA ALA A 483 -16.64 21.12 3.38
C ALA A 483 -17.62 21.81 4.34
N ASP A 484 -18.02 21.14 5.41
CA ASP A 484 -18.91 21.67 6.45
C ASP A 484 -18.17 22.59 7.46
N LYS A 485 -16.88 22.87 7.26
CA LYS A 485 -16.01 23.59 8.18
C LYS A 485 -15.42 24.87 7.59
N ILE A 486 -15.96 25.33 6.46
CA ILE A 486 -15.56 26.60 5.84
C ILE A 486 -15.75 27.74 6.85
N GLY A 487 -14.76 28.62 6.96
CA GLY A 487 -14.71 29.73 7.91
C GLY A 487 -14.15 29.36 9.30
N LYS A 488 -13.96 28.08 9.63
CA LYS A 488 -13.34 27.67 10.90
C LYS A 488 -11.83 27.86 10.85
N VAL A 489 -11.25 28.20 12.01
CA VAL A 489 -9.83 28.41 12.21
C VAL A 489 -9.22 27.17 12.87
N TYR A 490 -8.03 26.78 12.41
CA TYR A 490 -7.27 25.65 12.91
C TYR A 490 -5.78 25.98 13.00
N ASP A 491 -5.10 25.34 13.95
CA ASP A 491 -3.67 25.33 13.99
C ASP A 491 -3.11 24.18 13.15
N GLY A 492 -2.06 24.48 12.41
CA GLY A 492 -1.42 23.52 11.53
C GLY A 492 0.09 23.76 11.40
N VAL A 493 0.69 22.92 10.56
CA VAL A 493 2.12 22.97 10.26
C VAL A 493 2.30 23.01 8.75
N VAL A 494 3.24 23.81 8.27
CA VAL A 494 3.61 23.84 6.86
C VAL A 494 4.19 22.48 6.45
N SER A 495 3.45 21.71 5.65
CA SER A 495 3.77 20.34 5.20
C SER A 495 4.43 20.30 3.84
N GLY A 496 4.32 21.38 3.06
CA GLY A 496 4.90 21.48 1.72
C GLY A 496 5.03 22.92 1.27
N ILE A 497 5.99 23.16 0.37
CA ILE A 497 6.26 24.48 -0.20
C ILE A 497 6.48 24.30 -1.70
N THR A 498 5.78 25.12 -2.50
CA THR A 498 5.89 25.15 -3.95
C THR A 498 5.86 26.60 -4.47
N GLU A 499 6.10 26.80 -5.75
CA GLU A 499 5.92 28.10 -6.40
C GLU A 499 4.46 28.62 -6.39
N TRP A 500 3.49 27.71 -6.19
CA TRP A 500 2.06 28.03 -6.16
C TRP A 500 1.55 28.46 -4.78
N GLY A 501 2.30 28.16 -3.72
CA GLY A 501 1.95 28.46 -2.33
C GLY A 501 2.50 27.47 -1.32
N ILE A 502 1.97 27.53 -0.12
CA ILE A 502 2.32 26.67 1.00
C ILE A 502 1.20 25.69 1.30
N TYR A 503 1.56 24.41 1.46
CA TYR A 503 0.66 23.39 1.97
C TYR A 503 0.73 23.37 3.48
N VAL A 504 -0.42 23.24 4.12
CA VAL A 504 -0.54 23.19 5.58
C VAL A 504 -1.34 21.96 5.97
N GLU A 505 -0.78 21.15 6.86
CA GLU A 505 -1.45 20.04 7.50
C GLU A 505 -2.04 20.50 8.84
N ILE A 506 -3.34 20.33 9.03
CA ILE A 506 -4.05 20.65 10.28
C ILE A 506 -3.62 19.65 11.37
N ASN A 507 -3.26 20.14 12.57
CA ASN A 507 -2.79 19.29 13.67
C ASN A 507 -3.85 18.30 14.17
N GLU A 508 -5.10 18.74 14.26
CA GLU A 508 -6.21 18.01 14.87
C GLU A 508 -6.64 16.80 14.03
N ASN A 509 -6.71 16.93 12.71
CA ASN A 509 -7.34 15.95 11.83
C ASN A 509 -6.47 15.53 10.63
N LYS A 510 -5.24 16.08 10.52
CA LYS A 510 -4.28 15.80 9.46
C LYS A 510 -4.78 16.06 8.04
N CYS A 511 -5.86 16.83 7.89
CA CYS A 511 -6.29 17.30 6.58
C CYS A 511 -5.30 18.33 6.04
N GLU A 512 -4.89 18.16 4.78
CA GLU A 512 -3.95 19.06 4.13
C GLU A 512 -4.63 19.95 3.11
N GLY A 513 -4.33 21.24 3.15
CA GLY A 513 -4.79 22.23 2.18
C GLY A 513 -3.70 23.19 1.78
N MET A 514 -3.94 24.00 0.76
CA MET A 514 -2.99 24.95 0.21
C MET A 514 -3.41 26.39 0.56
N ILE A 515 -2.45 27.21 1.01
CA ILE A 515 -2.57 28.66 0.97
C ILE A 515 -1.92 29.11 -0.35
N PRO A 516 -2.71 29.53 -1.32
CA PRO A 516 -2.17 30.00 -2.60
C PRO A 516 -1.25 31.21 -2.39
N ILE A 517 -0.18 31.30 -3.18
CA ILE A 517 0.79 32.42 -3.06
C ILE A 517 0.14 33.81 -3.21
N ARG A 518 -0.94 33.91 -3.96
CA ARG A 518 -1.73 35.14 -4.13
C ARG A 518 -2.49 35.58 -2.88
N GLU A 519 -2.72 34.67 -1.93
CA GLU A 519 -3.35 34.96 -0.63
C GLU A 519 -2.32 35.41 0.42
N LEU A 520 -1.03 35.40 0.06
CA LEU A 520 0.08 36.00 0.84
C LEU A 520 0.29 37.42 0.31
N ASP A 521 -0.62 38.32 0.62
CA ASP A 521 -0.75 39.65 0.00
C ASP A 521 0.18 40.73 0.59
N ASP A 522 0.93 40.38 1.65
CA ASP A 522 1.84 41.28 2.34
C ASP A 522 3.18 41.53 1.59
N ASP A 523 3.55 40.61 0.64
CA ASP A 523 4.77 40.72 -0.15
C ASP A 523 4.72 39.84 -1.43
N PHE A 524 5.72 39.98 -2.30
CA PHE A 524 6.01 39.03 -3.37
C PHE A 524 6.95 37.94 -2.85
N TYR A 525 6.48 36.69 -2.87
CA TYR A 525 7.22 35.55 -2.35
C TYR A 525 7.93 34.76 -3.46
N GLU A 526 9.18 34.38 -3.21
CA GLU A 526 10.01 33.56 -4.08
C GLU A 526 10.35 32.25 -3.41
N LEU A 527 10.32 31.16 -4.20
CA LEU A 527 10.68 29.82 -3.73
C LEU A 527 12.21 29.68 -3.61
N ASP A 528 12.67 29.34 -2.42
CA ASP A 528 14.03 28.89 -2.14
C ASP A 528 14.00 27.36 -1.92
N GLU A 529 14.10 26.60 -3.01
CA GLU A 529 14.02 25.13 -3.01
C GLU A 529 15.07 24.48 -2.09
N LYS A 530 16.31 25.01 -2.12
CA LYS A 530 17.41 24.47 -1.32
C LYS A 530 17.14 24.55 0.18
N ASN A 531 16.37 25.54 0.56
CA ASN A 531 16.09 25.82 1.97
C ASN A 531 14.65 25.46 2.38
N TYR A 532 13.85 24.87 1.48
CA TYR A 532 12.45 24.50 1.72
C TYR A 532 11.65 25.65 2.33
N ARG A 533 11.70 26.86 1.69
CA ARG A 533 11.02 28.06 2.17
C ARG A 533 10.55 28.96 1.04
N LEU A 534 9.52 29.76 1.32
CA LEU A 534 9.17 30.96 0.58
C LEU A 534 9.76 32.18 1.30
N VAL A 535 10.32 33.12 0.55
CA VAL A 535 10.94 34.33 1.08
C VAL A 535 10.33 35.56 0.42
N GLY A 536 9.79 36.46 1.23
CA GLY A 536 9.28 37.76 0.76
C GLY A 536 10.42 38.65 0.26
N ARG A 537 10.23 39.25 -0.91
CA ARG A 537 11.25 40.12 -1.55
C ARG A 537 11.56 41.34 -0.70
N ARG A 538 10.53 42.03 -0.19
CA ARG A 538 10.61 43.30 0.52
C ARG A 538 10.74 43.09 2.04
N THR A 539 9.79 42.33 2.60
CA THR A 539 9.68 42.15 4.06
C THR A 539 10.69 41.17 4.63
N LYS A 540 11.28 40.32 3.78
CA LYS A 540 12.12 39.17 4.17
C LYS A 540 11.41 38.18 5.09
N ARG A 541 10.08 38.28 5.19
CA ARG A 541 9.27 37.28 5.89
C ARG A 541 9.43 35.94 5.22
N GLU A 542 9.53 34.89 6.02
CA GLU A 542 9.74 33.54 5.52
C GLU A 542 8.63 32.61 5.99
N TYR A 543 8.22 31.71 5.10
CA TYR A 543 7.44 30.52 5.44
C TYR A 543 8.30 29.31 5.18
N ARG A 544 8.54 28.51 6.22
CA ARG A 544 9.43 27.35 6.18
C ARG A 544 8.66 26.05 6.38
N LEU A 545 9.12 25.01 5.76
CA LEU A 545 8.63 23.66 6.03
C LEU A 545 8.74 23.37 7.54
N GLY A 546 7.68 22.80 8.15
CA GLY A 546 7.60 22.54 9.59
C GLY A 546 7.20 23.75 10.46
N GLN A 547 7.00 24.92 9.89
CA GLN A 547 6.60 26.11 10.64
C GLN A 547 5.14 25.99 11.11
N PRO A 548 4.85 26.24 12.41
CA PRO A 548 3.47 26.35 12.89
C PRO A 548 2.80 27.57 12.27
N VAL A 549 1.55 27.39 11.84
CA VAL A 549 0.72 28.47 11.29
C VAL A 549 -0.74 28.26 11.72
N SER A 550 -1.45 29.39 11.93
CA SER A 550 -2.91 29.35 12.12
C SER A 550 -3.58 29.65 10.77
N ILE A 551 -4.55 28.84 10.40
CA ILE A 551 -5.22 28.92 9.10
C ILE A 551 -6.74 28.97 9.27
N GLN A 552 -7.40 29.60 8.32
CA GLN A 552 -8.85 29.51 8.16
C GLN A 552 -9.18 28.72 6.89
N VAL A 553 -10.16 27.83 6.96
CA VAL A 553 -10.66 27.09 5.80
C VAL A 553 -11.43 28.05 4.89
N ALA A 554 -10.88 28.34 3.71
CA ALA A 554 -11.46 29.29 2.79
C ALA A 554 -12.38 28.63 1.77
N LYS A 555 -11.99 27.48 1.22
CA LYS A 555 -12.74 26.78 0.17
C LYS A 555 -12.47 25.27 0.22
N ALA A 556 -13.52 24.50 -0.08
CA ALA A 556 -13.44 23.06 -0.33
C ALA A 556 -13.99 22.77 -1.73
N ASN A 557 -13.17 22.20 -2.60
CA ASN A 557 -13.54 21.83 -3.96
C ASN A 557 -13.44 20.31 -4.12
N LEU A 558 -14.57 19.62 -4.10
CA LEU A 558 -14.64 18.16 -4.20
C LEU A 558 -14.17 17.64 -5.56
N GLU A 559 -14.54 18.32 -6.65
CA GLU A 559 -14.17 17.91 -8.01
C GLU A 559 -12.65 17.92 -8.21
N ARG A 560 -11.98 18.94 -7.68
CA ARG A 560 -10.52 19.09 -7.74
C ARG A 560 -9.79 18.40 -6.61
N LYS A 561 -10.50 17.84 -5.64
CA LYS A 561 -9.95 17.25 -4.41
C LYS A 561 -9.00 18.23 -3.71
N GLN A 562 -9.41 19.51 -3.60
CA GLN A 562 -8.56 20.59 -3.13
C GLN A 562 -9.21 21.36 -1.98
N LEU A 563 -8.42 21.62 -0.94
CA LEU A 563 -8.73 22.54 0.14
C LEU A 563 -7.89 23.80 -0.02
N ASP A 564 -8.54 24.97 -0.03
CA ASP A 564 -7.85 26.25 0.00
C ASP A 564 -7.96 26.83 1.41
N PHE A 565 -6.86 27.28 1.93
CA PHE A 565 -6.74 27.96 3.23
C PHE A 565 -6.28 29.39 3.04
N VAL A 566 -6.51 30.21 4.05
CA VAL A 566 -5.91 31.54 4.21
C VAL A 566 -5.27 31.60 5.58
N LEU A 567 -4.31 32.50 5.78
CA LEU A 567 -3.77 32.76 7.11
C LEU A 567 -4.83 33.38 8.00
N ALA A 568 -4.94 32.92 9.26
CA ALA A 568 -5.90 33.45 10.24
C ALA A 568 -5.30 34.60 11.06
#